data_cb4c38915af23ec7da1e64fa300c2142
#
_entry.id   cb4c38915af23ec7da1e64fa300c2142
#
_cell.length_a   1.000
_cell.length_b   1.000
_cell.length_c   1.000
_cell.angle_alpha   90.00
_cell.angle_beta   90.00
_cell.angle_gamma   90.00
#
_symmetry.space_group_name_H-M   'P 1'
#
loop_
_entity.id
_entity.type
_entity.pdbx_description
1 polymer ?
#
loop_
_entity_poly.entity_id
_entity_poly.type
_entity_poly.pdbx_seq_one_letter_code
_entity_poly.pdbx_strand_id
1 'polypeptide(L)'
;MKFRKASSLFLAGAMCLSTFGGAMSVFADEETSSEVAEEETVDYSAEDPITATITVWGPAEDQAEEYGEWLQKRCEAFNELHVNWDLTFEYGTCSEGDAGKTISQDPSGSADVYMFANDQLQTLIDAGAIAELGGKTVDYIKNTNSEAIIDSVTVNDCIYGVPFTTNTWYMFYDKSVYGEDDIKSLDTMLEKGKVSFPLTNSWYIGAFYVGNGCTLFGEDGKDEEAGIDFAGEKGAAVTKYLVNLVGNKNFVNDESGVGVSGMCDGSINAMFSGSWDYTKLSEAMGENLGIAKLPTYNLDGEELQMESFAGSKAIGVNPNCEYPQVAVALALFLGNEESQQMHYDARSIVPCNTDLLAEEEIQKDELVIAQNETFDETSILQPFVSAMNNYWTPAENFGKSIVNGEVTLDNAEEMTDKLSDSMNQSIVD
;
A
#
# COMPACT_ATOMS: atom_id res chain seq x y z
N MET A 1 -37.38 -17.48 -17.01
CA MET A 1 -36.28 -16.89 -16.31
C MET A 1 -36.51 -15.37 -16.29
N LYS A 2 -36.80 -14.82 -15.12
CA LYS A 2 -37.18 -13.40 -14.97
C LYS A 2 -35.96 -12.68 -14.39
N PHE A 3 -35.33 -11.81 -15.18
CA PHE A 3 -34.35 -10.87 -14.70
C PHE A 3 -35.03 -9.83 -13.79
N ARG A 4 -34.62 -9.75 -12.54
CA ARG A 4 -34.94 -8.64 -11.64
C ARG A 4 -33.89 -7.56 -11.88
N LYS A 5 -34.32 -6.40 -12.36
CA LYS A 5 -33.52 -5.18 -12.36
C LYS A 5 -33.41 -4.71 -10.90
N ALA A 6 -32.19 -4.70 -10.36
CA ALA A 6 -31.88 -3.96 -9.18
C ALA A 6 -31.69 -2.49 -9.59
N SER A 7 -32.41 -1.61 -8.96
CA SER A 7 -32.25 -0.16 -9.12
C SER A 7 -31.12 0.25 -8.17
N SER A 8 -29.99 0.68 -8.72
CA SER A 8 -28.93 1.36 -7.95
C SER A 8 -29.45 2.73 -7.51
N LEU A 9 -29.59 2.92 -6.21
CA LEU A 9 -29.70 4.25 -5.60
C LEU A 9 -28.29 4.85 -5.52
N PHE A 10 -28.13 6.01 -6.13
CA PHE A 10 -26.94 6.84 -6.00
C PHE A 10 -26.95 7.48 -4.61
N LEU A 11 -25.90 7.23 -3.80
CA LEU A 11 -25.59 7.99 -2.60
C LEU A 11 -24.42 8.94 -2.95
N ALA A 12 -24.68 10.22 -2.92
CA ALA A 12 -23.66 11.26 -3.05
C ALA A 12 -23.30 11.77 -1.64
N GLY A 13 -22.06 11.56 -1.23
CA GLY A 13 -21.56 12.02 0.07
C GLY A 13 -21.48 13.54 0.18
N ALA A 14 -21.93 14.08 1.29
CA ALA A 14 -22.15 15.50 1.53
C ALA A 14 -21.01 16.20 2.26
N MET A 15 -20.63 17.41 1.83
CA MET A 15 -19.73 18.34 2.54
C MET A 15 -20.49 19.56 3.05
N CYS A 16 -20.40 19.83 4.38
CA CYS A 16 -21.02 20.97 5.02
C CYS A 16 -20.11 22.18 5.19
N LEU A 17 -20.63 23.37 4.87
CA LEU A 17 -20.16 24.65 5.37
C LEU A 17 -21.10 25.13 6.48
N SER A 18 -20.60 25.31 7.71
CA SER A 18 -21.36 25.98 8.76
C SER A 18 -20.68 27.27 9.19
N THR A 19 -21.45 28.36 9.18
CA THR A 19 -21.15 29.64 9.80
C THR A 19 -21.63 29.69 11.24
N PHE A 20 -20.89 30.41 12.07
CA PHE A 20 -21.03 30.69 13.49
C PHE A 20 -22.41 31.13 14.01
N GLY A 21 -22.73 30.76 15.25
CA GLY A 21 -23.68 31.49 16.11
C GLY A 21 -24.05 30.77 17.41
N GLY A 22 -23.40 31.18 18.51
CA GLY A 22 -23.96 31.52 19.82
C GLY A 22 -24.75 30.51 20.67
N ALA A 23 -24.20 30.35 21.88
CA ALA A 23 -24.64 29.59 23.04
C ALA A 23 -26.09 29.79 23.52
N MET A 24 -26.71 28.76 24.12
CA MET A 24 -27.16 28.70 25.51
C MET A 24 -27.75 27.34 25.91
N SER A 25 -27.35 26.89 27.07
CA SER A 25 -27.80 25.70 27.79
C SER A 25 -29.24 25.78 28.30
N VAL A 26 -29.98 24.63 28.32
CA VAL A 26 -30.91 24.24 29.39
C VAL A 26 -31.15 22.72 29.36
N PHE A 27 -31.16 22.10 30.52
CA PHE A 27 -31.42 20.69 30.84
C PHE A 27 -32.83 20.23 30.50
N ALA A 28 -33.04 19.00 30.02
CA ALA A 28 -33.79 17.93 30.66
C ALA A 28 -34.25 16.84 29.70
N ASP A 29 -34.10 15.61 30.16
CA ASP A 29 -34.87 14.39 29.95
C ASP A 29 -34.64 13.53 28.68
N GLU A 30 -34.25 12.30 28.98
CA GLU A 30 -34.14 11.13 28.15
C GLU A 30 -35.42 10.80 27.39
N GLU A 31 -35.34 10.81 26.06
CA GLU A 31 -36.08 9.88 25.19
C GLU A 31 -35.18 9.47 24.06
N THR A 32 -34.83 8.20 24.02
CA THR A 32 -34.10 7.54 22.92
C THR A 32 -34.91 7.60 21.64
N SER A 33 -34.65 8.60 20.82
CA SER A 33 -35.01 8.56 19.41
C SER A 33 -33.72 8.34 18.61
N SER A 34 -33.64 7.24 17.87
CA SER A 34 -32.66 7.04 16.82
C SER A 34 -32.89 8.11 15.74
N GLU A 35 -32.19 9.23 15.83
CA GLU A 35 -32.07 10.16 14.73
C GLU A 35 -31.18 9.48 13.66
N VAL A 36 -31.83 9.08 12.59
CA VAL A 36 -31.16 8.84 11.30
C VAL A 36 -30.56 10.20 10.91
N ALA A 37 -29.24 10.30 10.87
CA ALA A 37 -28.56 11.49 10.39
C ALA A 37 -29.06 11.77 8.96
N GLU A 38 -29.70 12.91 8.73
CA GLU A 38 -30.03 13.37 7.38
C GLU A 38 -28.70 13.63 6.65
N GLU A 39 -28.43 12.88 5.59
CA GLU A 39 -27.34 13.16 4.67
C GLU A 39 -27.48 14.57 4.10
N GLU A 40 -26.59 15.48 4.49
CA GLU A 40 -26.51 16.79 3.87
C GLU A 40 -26.03 16.63 2.42
N THR A 41 -26.92 16.79 1.47
CA THR A 41 -26.57 16.81 0.03
C THR A 41 -25.76 18.07 -0.27
N VAL A 42 -24.55 17.91 -0.80
CA VAL A 42 -23.72 19.03 -1.27
C VAL A 42 -24.37 19.65 -2.51
N ASP A 43 -24.61 20.95 -2.46
CA ASP A 43 -25.12 21.70 -3.61
C ASP A 43 -23.95 22.26 -4.43
N TYR A 44 -23.49 21.49 -5.41
CA TYR A 44 -22.44 21.88 -6.35
C TYR A 44 -22.85 23.00 -7.30
N SER A 45 -24.14 23.36 -7.37
CA SER A 45 -24.62 24.45 -8.22
C SER A 45 -24.25 25.84 -7.70
N ALA A 46 -23.81 25.94 -6.46
CA ALA A 46 -23.33 27.19 -5.84
C ALA A 46 -21.85 27.50 -6.09
N GLU A 47 -21.12 26.62 -6.74
CA GLU A 47 -19.72 26.82 -7.06
C GLU A 47 -19.49 27.88 -8.15
N ASP A 48 -18.38 28.60 -8.06
CA ASP A 48 -17.94 29.50 -9.12
C ASP A 48 -17.55 28.70 -10.38
N PRO A 49 -17.90 29.21 -11.60
CA PRO A 49 -17.55 28.50 -12.83
C PRO A 49 -16.01 28.38 -13.02
N ILE A 50 -15.55 27.17 -13.36
CA ILE A 50 -14.16 26.88 -13.68
C ILE A 50 -14.10 26.17 -15.03
N THR A 51 -13.18 26.59 -15.90
CA THR A 51 -12.77 25.83 -17.10
C THR A 51 -11.29 25.52 -16.95
N ALA A 52 -10.95 24.25 -16.87
CA ALA A 52 -9.56 23.80 -16.59
C ALA A 52 -9.21 22.50 -17.31
N THR A 53 -7.93 22.35 -17.60
CA THR A 53 -7.35 21.05 -17.94
C THR A 53 -6.59 20.54 -16.72
N ILE A 54 -6.88 19.32 -16.30
CA ILE A 54 -6.25 18.66 -15.13
C ILE A 54 -5.50 17.43 -15.62
N THR A 55 -4.21 17.37 -15.33
CA THR A 55 -3.38 16.22 -15.64
C THR A 55 -3.41 15.23 -14.48
N VAL A 56 -3.81 13.99 -14.76
CA VAL A 56 -3.96 12.93 -13.75
C VAL A 56 -3.09 11.73 -14.11
N TRP A 57 -2.19 11.32 -13.22
CA TRP A 57 -1.33 10.15 -13.43
C TRP A 57 -1.66 9.03 -12.45
N GLY A 58 -1.76 7.83 -12.99
CA GLY A 58 -1.97 6.59 -12.24
C GLY A 58 -1.38 5.40 -12.98
N PRO A 59 -1.44 4.19 -12.39
CA PRO A 59 -0.95 2.98 -13.03
C PRO A 59 -1.69 2.68 -14.34
N ALA A 60 -1.03 1.95 -15.24
CA ALA A 60 -1.59 1.59 -16.52
C ALA A 60 -2.87 0.74 -16.38
N GLU A 61 -2.91 -0.09 -15.36
CA GLU A 61 -4.00 -1.01 -15.08
C GLU A 61 -5.30 -0.28 -14.72
N ASP A 62 -5.23 0.86 -14.00
CA ASP A 62 -6.40 1.67 -13.66
C ASP A 62 -7.01 2.41 -14.86
N GLN A 63 -6.26 2.45 -15.96
CA GLN A 63 -6.63 3.11 -17.21
C GLN A 63 -6.99 2.12 -18.31
N ALA A 64 -6.73 0.81 -18.12
CA ALA A 64 -6.92 -0.20 -19.14
C ALA A 64 -8.40 -0.60 -19.31
N GLU A 65 -8.86 -0.75 -20.56
CA GLU A 65 -10.22 -1.16 -20.92
C GLU A 65 -10.58 -2.53 -20.29
N GLU A 66 -9.61 -3.45 -20.26
CA GLU A 66 -9.78 -4.80 -19.68
C GLU A 66 -10.09 -4.78 -18.18
N TYR A 67 -9.66 -3.73 -17.45
CA TYR A 67 -9.94 -3.52 -16.03
C TYR A 67 -10.97 -2.40 -15.78
N GLY A 68 -11.73 -2.01 -16.81
CA GLY A 68 -12.88 -1.14 -16.68
C GLY A 68 -12.60 0.35 -16.71
N GLU A 69 -11.36 0.82 -16.99
CA GLU A 69 -11.01 2.25 -17.10
C GLU A 69 -11.41 3.05 -15.85
N TRP A 70 -11.09 2.51 -14.67
CA TRP A 70 -11.53 3.07 -13.40
C TRP A 70 -11.18 4.56 -13.27
N LEU A 71 -9.93 4.93 -13.58
CA LEU A 71 -9.45 6.31 -13.40
C LEU A 71 -10.23 7.30 -14.28
N GLN A 72 -10.42 6.97 -15.56
CA GLN A 72 -11.14 7.83 -16.49
C GLN A 72 -12.61 8.00 -16.08
N LYS A 73 -13.27 6.89 -15.73
CA LYS A 73 -14.68 6.91 -15.29
C LYS A 73 -14.90 7.70 -14.01
N ARG A 74 -13.96 7.62 -13.07
CA ARG A 74 -14.04 8.42 -11.85
C ARG A 74 -13.82 9.91 -12.12
N CYS A 75 -12.87 10.28 -12.98
CA CYS A 75 -12.66 11.66 -13.40
C CYS A 75 -13.89 12.23 -14.16
N GLU A 76 -14.51 11.43 -15.05
CA GLU A 76 -15.75 11.81 -15.74
C GLU A 76 -16.89 12.02 -14.73
N ALA A 77 -17.09 11.09 -13.79
CA ALA A 77 -18.12 11.22 -12.75
C ALA A 77 -17.88 12.45 -11.86
N PHE A 78 -16.62 12.76 -11.53
CA PHE A 78 -16.28 13.99 -10.82
C PHE A 78 -16.72 15.25 -11.57
N ASN A 79 -16.44 15.34 -12.88
CA ASN A 79 -16.86 16.48 -13.69
C ASN A 79 -18.40 16.58 -13.81
N GLU A 80 -19.10 15.45 -13.87
CA GLU A 80 -20.57 15.43 -13.90
C GLU A 80 -21.20 15.96 -12.60
N LEU A 81 -20.55 15.73 -11.44
CA LEU A 81 -21.01 16.25 -10.15
C LEU A 81 -20.86 17.77 -10.04
N HIS A 82 -19.78 18.33 -10.57
CA HIS A 82 -19.46 19.74 -10.50
C HIS A 82 -20.06 20.51 -11.70
N VAL A 83 -21.37 20.70 -11.68
CA VAL A 83 -22.18 21.23 -12.81
C VAL A 83 -21.73 22.60 -13.36
N ASN A 84 -20.97 23.36 -12.59
CA ASN A 84 -20.41 24.66 -13.00
C ASN A 84 -18.96 24.57 -13.47
N TRP A 85 -18.34 23.37 -13.43
CA TRP A 85 -17.00 23.16 -13.89
C TRP A 85 -17.00 22.49 -15.27
N ASP A 86 -16.16 22.97 -16.17
CA ASP A 86 -15.91 22.41 -17.48
C ASP A 86 -14.45 21.89 -17.51
N LEU A 87 -14.29 20.63 -17.11
CA LEU A 87 -12.97 20.03 -16.90
C LEU A 87 -12.62 19.12 -18.08
N THR A 88 -11.39 19.25 -18.54
CA THR A 88 -10.74 18.32 -19.46
C THR A 88 -9.66 17.58 -18.68
N PHE A 89 -9.58 16.25 -18.82
CA PHE A 89 -8.56 15.45 -18.18
C PHE A 89 -7.52 14.96 -19.18
N GLU A 90 -6.24 15.11 -18.84
CA GLU A 90 -5.13 14.53 -19.54
C GLU A 90 -4.51 13.43 -18.67
N TYR A 91 -4.42 12.21 -19.22
CA TYR A 91 -3.97 11.05 -18.46
C TYR A 91 -2.54 10.68 -18.80
N GLY A 92 -1.76 10.37 -17.75
CA GLY A 92 -0.42 9.80 -17.88
C GLY A 92 -0.28 8.52 -17.09
N THR A 93 0.67 7.69 -17.51
CA THR A 93 0.94 6.42 -16.82
C THR A 93 2.15 6.56 -15.92
N CYS A 94 1.94 6.33 -14.63
CA CYS A 94 3.00 6.24 -13.62
C CYS A 94 2.55 5.24 -12.56
N SER A 95 3.39 4.25 -12.24
CA SER A 95 3.11 3.37 -11.11
C SER A 95 3.26 4.14 -9.80
N GLU A 96 2.55 3.74 -8.76
CA GLU A 96 2.62 4.39 -7.45
C GLU A 96 4.03 4.32 -6.86
N GLY A 97 4.72 3.19 -7.07
CA GLY A 97 6.10 2.99 -6.61
C GLY A 97 7.16 3.80 -7.36
N ASP A 98 6.86 4.29 -8.57
CA ASP A 98 7.76 5.13 -9.37
C ASP A 98 7.44 6.64 -9.24
N ALA A 99 6.36 7.01 -8.56
CA ALA A 99 5.87 8.39 -8.49
C ALA A 99 6.93 9.36 -7.96
N GLY A 100 7.58 9.02 -6.87
CA GLY A 100 8.64 9.85 -6.28
C GLY A 100 9.76 10.14 -7.28
N LYS A 101 10.30 9.11 -7.92
CA LYS A 101 11.37 9.26 -8.91
C LYS A 101 10.93 10.03 -10.14
N THR A 102 9.71 9.77 -10.63
CA THR A 102 9.23 10.34 -11.90
C THR A 102 8.86 11.81 -11.74
N ILE A 103 8.08 12.14 -10.70
CA ILE A 103 7.52 13.47 -10.48
C ILE A 103 8.59 14.43 -9.97
N SER A 104 9.53 13.96 -9.13
CA SER A 104 10.62 14.79 -8.61
C SER A 104 11.62 15.31 -9.66
N GLN A 105 11.65 14.70 -10.85
CA GLN A 105 12.53 15.15 -11.93
C GLN A 105 12.11 16.51 -12.52
N ASP A 106 10.81 16.75 -12.61
CA ASP A 106 10.23 18.02 -13.08
C ASP A 106 8.86 18.23 -12.42
N PRO A 107 8.81 18.68 -11.16
CA PRO A 107 7.55 18.86 -10.44
C PRO A 107 6.58 19.82 -11.15
N SER A 108 7.10 20.83 -11.83
CA SER A 108 6.29 21.85 -12.50
C SER A 108 5.70 21.39 -13.85
N GLY A 109 6.30 20.37 -14.47
CA GLY A 109 5.84 19.77 -15.72
C GLY A 109 5.13 18.43 -15.52
N SER A 110 4.95 18.00 -14.28
CA SER A 110 4.29 16.73 -13.92
C SER A 110 2.78 16.88 -13.73
N ALA A 111 2.11 15.78 -13.34
CA ALA A 111 0.67 15.75 -13.11
C ALA A 111 0.22 16.71 -11.97
N ASP A 112 -1.01 17.22 -12.09
CA ASP A 112 -1.68 18.00 -11.05
C ASP A 112 -2.15 17.10 -9.89
N VAL A 113 -2.64 15.90 -10.25
CA VAL A 113 -3.08 14.85 -9.32
C VAL A 113 -2.43 13.53 -9.73
N TYR A 114 -1.92 12.77 -8.77
CA TYR A 114 -1.25 11.51 -9.07
C TYR A 114 -1.34 10.52 -7.92
N MET A 115 -1.22 9.23 -8.24
CA MET A 115 -1.16 8.15 -7.26
C MET A 115 0.29 7.88 -6.87
N PHE A 116 0.52 7.60 -5.58
CA PHE A 116 1.85 7.27 -5.07
C PHE A 116 1.76 6.23 -3.94
N ALA A 117 2.81 5.43 -3.78
CA ALA A 117 3.00 4.60 -2.60
C ALA A 117 3.70 5.42 -1.50
N ASN A 118 3.37 5.16 -0.25
CA ASN A 118 3.84 5.96 0.87
C ASN A 118 5.38 6.00 1.04
N ASP A 119 6.08 4.96 0.56
CA ASP A 119 7.56 4.94 0.52
C ASP A 119 8.16 6.03 -0.39
N GLN A 120 7.37 6.61 -1.27
CA GLN A 120 7.76 7.71 -2.14
C GLN A 120 7.54 9.10 -1.51
N LEU A 121 6.82 9.15 -0.37
CA LEU A 121 6.33 10.40 0.21
C LEU A 121 7.47 11.38 0.55
N GLN A 122 8.51 10.92 1.23
CA GLN A 122 9.62 11.80 1.61
C GLN A 122 10.33 12.39 0.37
N THR A 123 10.53 11.56 -0.67
CA THR A 123 11.13 12.03 -1.94
C THR A 123 10.29 13.12 -2.59
N LEU A 124 8.96 12.97 -2.56
CA LEU A 124 8.03 13.97 -3.11
C LEU A 124 8.03 15.27 -2.30
N ILE A 125 8.11 15.18 -0.96
CA ILE A 125 8.19 16.34 -0.06
C ILE A 125 9.51 17.10 -0.31
N ASP A 126 10.64 16.40 -0.33
CA ASP A 126 11.96 17.00 -0.52
C ASP A 126 12.09 17.71 -1.87
N ALA A 127 11.41 17.19 -2.90
CA ALA A 127 11.36 17.81 -4.22
C ALA A 127 10.35 18.99 -4.33
N GLY A 128 9.54 19.24 -3.31
CA GLY A 128 8.42 20.20 -3.40
C GLY A 128 7.38 19.80 -4.43
N ALA A 129 7.15 18.50 -4.59
CA ALA A 129 6.30 17.91 -5.62
C ALA A 129 4.92 17.49 -5.09
N ILE A 130 4.72 17.49 -3.77
CA ILE A 130 3.44 17.14 -3.13
C ILE A 130 2.99 18.24 -2.18
N ALA A 131 1.69 18.54 -2.19
CA ALA A 131 1.08 19.57 -1.35
C ALA A 131 0.65 18.99 0.00
N GLU A 132 0.82 19.77 1.07
CA GLU A 132 0.13 19.52 2.34
C GLU A 132 -1.37 19.70 2.16
N LEU A 133 -2.15 18.75 2.69
CA LEU A 133 -3.60 18.80 2.70
C LEU A 133 -4.12 19.46 3.97
N GLY A 134 -5.31 20.06 3.90
CA GLY A 134 -5.91 20.76 5.02
C GLY A 134 -7.44 20.72 5.06
N GLY A 135 -8.03 21.29 6.12
CA GLY A 135 -9.46 21.46 6.26
C GLY A 135 -10.24 20.16 6.19
N LYS A 136 -11.34 20.17 5.44
CA LYS A 136 -12.27 19.04 5.33
C LYS A 136 -11.64 17.77 4.75
N THR A 137 -10.62 17.88 3.90
CA THR A 137 -9.91 16.72 3.36
C THR A 137 -9.17 15.98 4.47
N VAL A 138 -8.51 16.69 5.37
CA VAL A 138 -7.86 16.10 6.54
C VAL A 138 -8.88 15.51 7.50
N ASP A 139 -10.02 16.20 7.74
CA ASP A 139 -11.09 15.69 8.58
C ASP A 139 -11.67 14.38 8.01
N TYR A 140 -11.88 14.30 6.69
CA TYR A 140 -12.30 13.08 6.02
C TYR A 140 -11.31 11.94 6.24
N ILE A 141 -10.01 12.17 5.93
CA ILE A 141 -8.97 11.16 6.09
C ILE A 141 -8.93 10.61 7.52
N LYS A 142 -8.98 11.50 8.51
CA LYS A 142 -8.94 11.11 9.94
C LYS A 142 -10.19 10.35 10.41
N ASN A 143 -11.32 10.58 9.80
CA ASN A 143 -12.59 9.95 10.21
C ASN A 143 -12.83 8.60 9.51
N THR A 144 -12.18 8.36 8.38
CA THR A 144 -12.46 7.19 7.51
C THR A 144 -11.31 6.21 7.38
N ASN A 145 -10.21 6.43 8.09
CA ASN A 145 -9.04 5.56 8.04
C ASN A 145 -8.53 5.19 9.44
N SER A 146 -7.84 4.06 9.53
CA SER A 146 -7.15 3.65 10.76
C SER A 146 -5.96 4.57 11.07
N GLU A 147 -5.51 4.60 12.33
CA GLU A 147 -4.36 5.40 12.76
C GLU A 147 -3.10 5.07 11.93
N ALA A 148 -2.83 3.78 11.68
CA ALA A 148 -1.68 3.36 10.89
C ALA A 148 -1.74 3.86 9.43
N ILE A 149 -2.92 3.92 8.82
CA ILE A 149 -3.11 4.48 7.47
C ILE A 149 -2.92 6.00 7.49
N ILE A 150 -3.44 6.69 8.50
CA ILE A 150 -3.23 8.15 8.66
C ILE A 150 -1.73 8.43 8.83
N ASP A 151 -1.05 7.68 9.70
CA ASP A 151 0.39 7.82 9.94
C ASP A 151 1.19 7.60 8.65
N SER A 152 0.76 6.68 7.76
CA SER A 152 1.44 6.39 6.50
C SER A 152 1.48 7.54 5.49
N VAL A 153 0.66 8.56 5.66
CA VAL A 153 0.63 9.78 4.84
C VAL A 153 0.94 11.05 5.64
N THR A 154 1.42 10.89 6.87
CA THR A 154 1.71 12.01 7.79
C THR A 154 3.21 12.17 8.00
N VAL A 155 3.73 13.35 7.71
CA VAL A 155 5.13 13.73 7.99
C VAL A 155 5.14 15.08 8.73
N ASN A 156 5.80 15.15 9.88
CA ASN A 156 5.86 16.35 10.73
C ASN A 156 4.46 16.94 11.06
N ASP A 157 3.53 16.09 11.44
CA ASP A 157 2.13 16.42 11.75
C ASP A 157 1.28 16.93 10.55
N CYS A 158 1.81 16.92 9.34
CA CYS A 158 1.14 17.31 8.12
C CYS A 158 0.73 16.09 7.28
N ILE A 159 -0.48 16.11 6.74
CA ILE A 159 -1.02 15.05 5.86
C ILE A 159 -0.84 15.44 4.40
N TYR A 160 -0.31 14.53 3.57
CA TYR A 160 0.10 14.81 2.18
C TYR A 160 -0.64 14.02 1.11
N GLY A 161 -1.48 13.10 1.44
CA GLY A 161 -2.21 12.31 0.44
C GLY A 161 -3.54 11.80 0.96
N VAL A 162 -4.45 11.48 0.05
CA VAL A 162 -5.72 10.81 0.37
C VAL A 162 -5.52 9.31 0.19
N PRO A 163 -5.45 8.50 1.25
CA PRO A 163 -5.27 7.07 1.15
C PRO A 163 -6.44 6.40 0.43
N PHE A 164 -6.16 5.37 -0.37
CA PHE A 164 -7.21 4.60 -1.04
C PHE A 164 -7.06 3.07 -0.91
N THR A 165 -5.87 2.59 -0.51
CA THR A 165 -5.60 1.18 -0.24
C THR A 165 -4.43 1.03 0.70
N THR A 166 -4.34 -0.10 1.40
CA THR A 166 -3.13 -0.51 2.11
C THR A 166 -2.05 -0.97 1.12
N ASN A 167 -0.78 -0.78 1.47
CA ASN A 167 0.36 -1.21 0.68
C ASN A 167 1.22 -2.19 1.49
N THR A 168 1.02 -3.47 1.27
CA THR A 168 1.84 -4.56 1.82
C THR A 168 1.82 -5.76 0.87
N TRP A 169 2.58 -6.79 1.21
CA TRP A 169 2.61 -8.04 0.48
C TRP A 169 2.36 -9.21 1.45
N TYR A 170 1.76 -10.26 0.93
CA TYR A 170 1.34 -11.45 1.66
C TYR A 170 1.60 -12.70 0.81
N MET A 171 1.10 -13.84 1.26
CA MET A 171 1.38 -15.12 0.63
C MET A 171 0.20 -15.59 -0.23
N PHE A 172 0.51 -16.02 -1.46
CA PHE A 172 -0.36 -16.83 -2.31
C PHE A 172 0.14 -18.27 -2.32
N TYR A 173 -0.78 -19.24 -2.26
CA TYR A 173 -0.41 -20.65 -2.23
C TYR A 173 -1.43 -21.55 -2.93
N ASP A 174 -1.01 -22.76 -3.32
CA ASP A 174 -1.85 -23.79 -3.94
C ASP A 174 -2.48 -24.66 -2.84
N LYS A 175 -3.80 -24.52 -2.64
CA LYS A 175 -4.60 -25.31 -1.69
C LYS A 175 -4.56 -26.84 -1.99
N SER A 176 -4.19 -27.24 -3.21
CA SER A 176 -4.03 -28.66 -3.54
C SER A 176 -2.71 -29.26 -3.03
N VAL A 177 -1.74 -28.41 -2.69
CA VAL A 177 -0.40 -28.79 -2.20
C VAL A 177 -0.28 -28.57 -0.70
N TYR A 178 -0.79 -27.46 -0.19
CA TYR A 178 -0.65 -27.05 1.21
C TYR A 178 -1.99 -27.05 1.94
N GLY A 179 -2.02 -27.66 3.13
CA GLY A 179 -3.09 -27.48 4.09
C GLY A 179 -2.84 -26.30 5.03
N GLU A 180 -3.85 -25.94 5.85
CA GLU A 180 -3.83 -24.82 6.78
C GLU A 180 -2.64 -24.82 7.78
N ASP A 181 -2.19 -26.03 8.20
CA ASP A 181 -1.04 -26.12 9.11
C ASP A 181 0.29 -25.97 8.39
N ASP A 182 0.36 -26.27 7.10
CA ASP A 182 1.59 -26.21 6.31
C ASP A 182 2.00 -24.79 6.01
N ILE A 183 1.03 -23.91 5.78
CA ILE A 183 1.26 -22.51 5.42
C ILE A 183 1.71 -21.63 6.59
N LYS A 184 1.74 -22.17 7.81
CA LYS A 184 2.16 -21.42 9.00
C LYS A 184 3.67 -21.22 9.08
N SER A 185 4.48 -22.08 8.43
CA SER A 185 5.92 -22.01 8.46
C SER A 185 6.52 -22.20 7.06
N LEU A 186 7.37 -21.26 6.66
CA LEU A 186 8.08 -21.30 5.37
C LEU A 186 8.90 -22.59 5.22
N ASP A 187 9.56 -23.04 6.31
CA ASP A 187 10.37 -24.25 6.30
C ASP A 187 9.52 -25.50 6.04
N THR A 188 8.33 -25.58 6.66
CA THR A 188 7.35 -26.65 6.38
C THR A 188 6.86 -26.63 4.94
N MET A 189 6.61 -25.44 4.39
CA MET A 189 6.21 -25.31 2.98
C MET A 189 7.28 -25.81 2.02
N LEU A 190 8.55 -25.47 2.29
CA LEU A 190 9.70 -25.90 1.50
C LEU A 190 9.95 -27.42 1.55
N GLU A 191 9.43 -28.15 2.55
CA GLU A 191 9.47 -29.61 2.57
C GLU A 191 8.48 -30.23 1.57
N LYS A 192 7.38 -29.56 1.26
CA LYS A 192 6.26 -30.10 0.49
C LYS A 192 6.21 -29.62 -0.96
N GLY A 193 6.56 -28.38 -1.21
CA GLY A 193 6.42 -27.76 -2.52
C GLY A 193 7.47 -26.69 -2.78
N LYS A 194 7.42 -26.11 -3.99
CA LYS A 194 8.30 -25.02 -4.36
C LYS A 194 7.72 -23.69 -3.93
N VAL A 195 8.53 -22.89 -3.27
CA VAL A 195 8.21 -21.55 -2.80
C VAL A 195 9.07 -20.52 -3.52
N SER A 196 8.44 -19.54 -4.15
CA SER A 196 9.10 -18.39 -4.76
C SER A 196 9.06 -17.20 -3.82
N PHE A 197 10.22 -16.55 -3.60
CA PHE A 197 10.35 -15.37 -2.75
C PHE A 197 11.27 -14.34 -3.40
N PRO A 198 10.89 -13.03 -3.44
CA PRO A 198 11.68 -11.97 -4.09
C PRO A 198 12.88 -11.54 -3.24
N LEU A 199 13.85 -12.45 -2.99
CA LEU A 199 14.97 -12.20 -2.09
C LEU A 199 15.91 -11.09 -2.60
N THR A 200 15.94 -10.86 -3.90
CA THR A 200 16.74 -9.80 -4.54
C THR A 200 16.01 -8.45 -4.61
N ASN A 201 14.85 -8.34 -3.99
CA ASN A 201 14.12 -7.09 -3.86
C ASN A 201 14.19 -6.59 -2.40
N SER A 202 14.68 -5.36 -2.23
CA SER A 202 14.91 -4.74 -0.92
C SER A 202 13.64 -4.61 -0.08
N TRP A 203 12.47 -4.46 -0.70
CA TRP A 203 11.20 -4.34 0.02
C TRP A 203 10.77 -5.65 0.71
N TYR A 204 11.28 -6.79 0.25
CA TYR A 204 10.95 -8.13 0.79
C TYR A 204 12.00 -8.67 1.75
N ILE A 205 13.30 -8.54 1.43
CA ILE A 205 14.37 -9.16 2.22
C ILE A 205 14.39 -8.71 3.68
N GLY A 206 13.97 -7.47 3.97
CA GLY A 206 13.90 -6.91 5.32
C GLY A 206 13.05 -7.72 6.29
N ALA A 207 12.02 -8.42 5.77
CA ALA A 207 11.06 -9.16 6.59
C ALA A 207 11.70 -10.23 7.51
N PHE A 208 12.80 -10.83 7.10
CA PHE A 208 13.53 -11.78 7.93
C PHE A 208 14.33 -11.11 9.03
N TYR A 209 14.95 -9.96 8.76
CA TYR A 209 15.74 -9.21 9.73
C TYR A 209 14.85 -8.59 10.80
N VAL A 210 13.75 -7.95 10.39
CA VAL A 210 12.76 -7.39 11.30
C VAL A 210 12.15 -8.48 12.18
N GLY A 211 11.77 -9.60 11.58
CA GLY A 211 11.24 -10.76 12.29
C GLY A 211 12.18 -11.34 13.36
N ASN A 212 13.50 -11.16 13.23
CA ASN A 212 14.48 -11.50 14.27
C ASN A 212 14.81 -10.32 15.21
N GLY A 213 13.98 -9.26 15.20
CA GLY A 213 14.12 -8.09 16.08
C GLY A 213 15.28 -7.17 15.72
N CYS A 214 15.72 -7.15 14.45
CA CYS A 214 16.51 -6.05 13.90
C CYS A 214 15.59 -4.85 13.65
N THR A 215 16.07 -3.64 13.88
CA THR A 215 15.26 -2.41 13.76
C THR A 215 15.76 -1.49 12.64
N LEU A 216 14.86 -0.68 12.13
CA LEU A 216 15.14 0.42 11.23
C LEU A 216 14.71 1.70 11.93
N PHE A 217 15.68 2.55 12.30
CA PHE A 217 15.45 3.84 12.96
C PHE A 217 14.70 3.75 14.29
N GLY A 218 15.14 2.81 15.16
CA GLY A 218 14.53 2.55 16.46
C GLY A 218 13.26 1.70 16.38
N GLU A 219 12.56 1.58 17.51
CA GLU A 219 11.35 0.74 17.62
C GLU A 219 10.14 1.32 16.86
N ASP A 220 10.10 2.64 16.68
CA ASP A 220 8.99 3.34 16.02
C ASP A 220 9.30 3.82 14.59
N GLY A 221 10.51 3.51 14.07
CA GLY A 221 10.93 3.89 12.72
C GLY A 221 11.20 5.38 12.53
N LYS A 222 11.34 6.18 13.61
CA LYS A 222 11.44 7.64 13.55
C LYS A 222 12.77 8.23 14.07
N ASP A 223 13.61 7.40 14.68
CA ASP A 223 14.90 7.81 15.26
C ASP A 223 16.05 7.60 14.27
N GLU A 224 16.36 8.63 13.47
CA GLU A 224 17.48 8.58 12.52
C GLU A 224 18.85 8.38 13.19
N GLU A 225 19.02 8.78 14.47
CA GLU A 225 20.28 8.57 15.19
C GLU A 225 20.48 7.11 15.58
N ALA A 226 19.38 6.35 15.78
CA ALA A 226 19.44 4.90 16.00
C ALA A 226 19.92 4.13 14.77
N GLY A 227 19.66 4.67 13.58
CA GLY A 227 20.02 4.02 12.31
C GLY A 227 19.35 2.68 12.07
N ILE A 228 19.99 1.86 11.22
CA ILE A 228 19.51 0.50 10.85
C ILE A 228 20.37 -0.51 11.59
N ASP A 229 19.75 -1.28 12.50
CA ASP A 229 20.41 -2.25 13.37
C ASP A 229 20.36 -3.67 12.80
N PHE A 230 21.08 -3.90 11.70
CA PHE A 230 21.20 -5.23 11.06
C PHE A 230 22.52 -5.92 11.37
N ALA A 231 23.46 -5.26 12.07
CA ALA A 231 24.76 -5.83 12.44
C ALA A 231 24.70 -6.85 13.59
N GLY A 232 25.81 -7.53 13.81
CA GLY A 232 26.03 -8.42 14.95
C GLY A 232 25.31 -9.77 14.85
N GLU A 233 25.15 -10.44 15.99
CA GLU A 233 24.68 -11.83 16.05
C GLU A 233 23.30 -12.05 15.45
N LYS A 234 22.36 -11.13 15.69
CA LYS A 234 20.98 -11.22 15.18
C LYS A 234 20.93 -11.21 13.64
N GLY A 235 21.53 -10.19 13.05
CA GLY A 235 21.54 -10.07 11.59
C GLY A 235 22.36 -11.17 10.93
N ALA A 236 23.51 -11.54 11.51
CA ALA A 236 24.34 -12.63 11.01
C ALA A 236 23.60 -13.97 11.02
N ALA A 237 22.79 -14.25 12.04
CA ALA A 237 21.96 -15.45 12.10
C ALA A 237 20.94 -15.48 10.94
N VAL A 238 20.25 -14.36 10.69
CA VAL A 238 19.33 -14.23 9.55
C VAL A 238 20.07 -14.44 8.22
N THR A 239 21.23 -13.82 8.04
CA THR A 239 22.03 -13.98 6.82
C THR A 239 22.39 -15.45 6.58
N LYS A 240 22.79 -16.19 7.62
CA LYS A 240 23.07 -17.64 7.52
C LYS A 240 21.82 -18.44 7.15
N TYR A 241 20.66 -18.08 7.71
CA TYR A 241 19.38 -18.68 7.32
C TYR A 241 19.11 -18.45 5.82
N LEU A 242 19.24 -17.21 5.34
CA LEU A 242 19.01 -16.87 3.93
C LEU A 242 19.98 -17.59 2.97
N VAL A 243 21.25 -17.77 3.36
CA VAL A 243 22.21 -18.60 2.59
C VAL A 243 21.73 -20.04 2.50
N ASN A 244 21.23 -20.62 3.60
CA ASN A 244 20.67 -21.98 3.60
C ASN A 244 19.37 -22.06 2.80
N LEU A 245 18.51 -21.04 2.89
CA LEU A 245 17.26 -20.93 2.15
C LEU A 245 17.52 -20.99 0.63
N VAL A 246 18.46 -20.18 0.14
CA VAL A 246 18.86 -20.18 -1.29
C VAL A 246 19.42 -21.53 -1.71
N GLY A 247 20.09 -22.24 -0.82
CA GLY A 247 20.59 -23.61 -1.05
C GLY A 247 19.50 -24.69 -1.08
N ASN A 248 18.26 -24.37 -0.68
CA ASN A 248 17.16 -25.33 -0.68
C ASN A 248 16.63 -25.55 -2.11
N LYS A 249 16.54 -26.81 -2.54
CA LYS A 249 16.09 -27.20 -3.89
C LYS A 249 14.67 -26.75 -4.25
N ASN A 250 13.84 -26.48 -3.24
CA ASN A 250 12.45 -26.05 -3.39
C ASN A 250 12.29 -24.53 -3.24
N PHE A 251 13.37 -23.80 -2.96
CA PHE A 251 13.39 -22.35 -3.01
C PHE A 251 13.62 -21.86 -4.43
N VAL A 252 12.90 -20.81 -4.81
CA VAL A 252 13.06 -20.10 -6.10
C VAL A 252 13.17 -18.62 -5.80
N ASN A 253 14.25 -17.97 -6.23
CA ASN A 253 14.32 -16.52 -6.16
C ASN A 253 13.37 -15.93 -7.21
N ASP A 254 12.42 -15.09 -6.76
CA ASP A 254 11.45 -14.45 -7.67
C ASP A 254 12.07 -13.25 -8.37
N GLU A 255 12.41 -13.43 -9.61
CA GLU A 255 12.85 -12.37 -10.50
C GLU A 255 11.96 -12.34 -11.75
N SER A 256 11.59 -11.15 -12.18
CA SER A 256 10.85 -10.95 -13.45
C SER A 256 9.54 -11.74 -13.56
N GLY A 257 8.83 -11.93 -12.44
CA GLY A 257 7.50 -12.58 -12.40
C GLY A 257 7.54 -14.11 -12.53
N VAL A 258 8.65 -14.74 -12.15
CA VAL A 258 8.78 -16.22 -12.12
C VAL A 258 7.75 -16.81 -11.15
N GLY A 259 7.47 -16.17 -10.00
CA GLY A 259 6.48 -16.61 -9.03
C GLY A 259 5.10 -16.70 -9.65
N VAL A 260 4.59 -15.60 -10.21
CA VAL A 260 3.26 -15.55 -10.86
C VAL A 260 3.15 -16.59 -11.98
N SER A 261 4.16 -16.63 -12.87
CA SER A 261 4.15 -17.55 -14.00
C SER A 261 4.15 -19.01 -13.53
N GLY A 262 4.93 -19.31 -12.49
CA GLY A 262 5.05 -20.65 -11.93
C GLY A 262 3.82 -21.09 -11.15
N MET A 263 3.15 -20.19 -10.44
CA MET A 263 1.84 -20.46 -9.83
C MET A 263 0.79 -20.79 -10.91
N CYS A 264 0.74 -20.00 -11.99
CA CYS A 264 -0.20 -20.21 -13.07
C CYS A 264 0.01 -21.55 -13.82
N ASP A 265 1.24 -22.02 -13.96
CA ASP A 265 1.56 -23.27 -14.67
C ASP A 265 1.76 -24.49 -13.73
N GLY A 266 1.68 -24.28 -12.40
CA GLY A 266 1.81 -25.32 -11.37
C GLY A 266 3.27 -25.73 -11.10
N SER A 267 4.28 -25.03 -11.61
CA SER A 267 5.69 -25.30 -11.33
C SER A 267 6.18 -24.71 -10.01
N ILE A 268 5.44 -23.73 -9.46
CA ILE A 268 5.61 -23.11 -8.14
C ILE A 268 4.30 -23.28 -7.38
N ASN A 269 4.38 -23.53 -6.07
CA ASN A 269 3.22 -23.85 -5.25
C ASN A 269 2.90 -22.76 -4.19
N ALA A 270 3.82 -21.85 -3.94
CA ALA A 270 3.56 -20.65 -3.16
C ALA A 270 4.49 -19.50 -3.58
N MET A 271 4.00 -18.27 -3.44
CA MET A 271 4.76 -17.05 -3.72
C MET A 271 4.33 -15.92 -2.79
N PHE A 272 5.12 -14.86 -2.78
CA PHE A 272 4.85 -13.65 -2.01
C PHE A 272 4.69 -12.45 -2.93
N SER A 273 3.54 -11.79 -2.86
CA SER A 273 3.18 -10.62 -3.65
C SER A 273 1.99 -9.89 -3.02
N GLY A 274 1.53 -8.81 -3.62
CA GLY A 274 0.36 -8.06 -3.15
C GLY A 274 -0.87 -8.24 -4.07
N SER A 275 -1.90 -7.43 -3.83
CA SER A 275 -3.17 -7.46 -4.57
C SER A 275 -3.01 -7.26 -6.09
N TRP A 276 -1.93 -6.64 -6.53
CA TRP A 276 -1.64 -6.41 -7.96
C TRP A 276 -1.48 -7.69 -8.79
N ASP A 277 -1.15 -8.84 -8.19
CA ASP A 277 -1.05 -10.14 -8.87
C ASP A 277 -2.29 -11.01 -8.69
N TYR A 278 -3.24 -10.62 -7.83
CA TYR A 278 -4.40 -11.43 -7.45
C TYR A 278 -5.27 -11.81 -8.65
N THR A 279 -5.65 -10.85 -9.49
CA THR A 279 -6.55 -11.11 -10.63
C THR A 279 -5.99 -12.21 -11.53
N LYS A 280 -4.70 -12.12 -11.89
CA LYS A 280 -4.06 -13.12 -12.74
C LYS A 280 -3.95 -14.50 -12.08
N LEU A 281 -3.66 -14.54 -10.79
CA LEU A 281 -3.57 -15.80 -10.03
C LEU A 281 -4.96 -16.43 -9.86
N SER A 282 -5.98 -15.63 -9.53
CA SER A 282 -7.35 -16.12 -9.34
C SER A 282 -7.97 -16.68 -10.64
N GLU A 283 -7.72 -16.03 -11.76
CA GLU A 283 -8.13 -16.53 -13.08
C GLU A 283 -7.47 -17.88 -13.44
N ALA A 284 -6.17 -18.02 -13.13
CA ALA A 284 -5.43 -19.22 -13.47
C ALA A 284 -5.74 -20.41 -12.54
N MET A 285 -5.90 -20.17 -11.25
CA MET A 285 -5.95 -21.21 -10.22
C MET A 285 -7.37 -21.47 -9.68
N GLY A 286 -8.29 -20.50 -9.80
CA GLY A 286 -9.67 -20.62 -9.32
C GLY A 286 -9.73 -21.00 -7.83
N GLU A 287 -10.52 -22.00 -7.50
CA GLU A 287 -10.74 -22.47 -6.11
C GLU A 287 -9.47 -23.04 -5.42
N ASN A 288 -8.42 -23.34 -6.19
CA ASN A 288 -7.14 -23.81 -5.63
C ASN A 288 -6.24 -22.66 -5.14
N LEU A 289 -6.54 -21.41 -5.50
CA LEU A 289 -5.81 -20.28 -4.96
C LEU A 289 -6.13 -20.10 -3.47
N GLY A 290 -5.10 -20.11 -2.64
CA GLY A 290 -5.14 -19.73 -1.25
C GLY A 290 -4.39 -18.43 -1.05
N ILE A 291 -4.84 -17.62 -0.09
CA ILE A 291 -4.22 -16.35 0.29
C ILE A 291 -4.12 -16.34 1.81
N ALA A 292 -2.98 -15.93 2.34
CA ALA A 292 -2.75 -15.88 3.78
C ALA A 292 -1.72 -14.81 4.15
N LYS A 293 -1.76 -14.37 5.41
CA LYS A 293 -0.68 -13.56 5.99
C LYS A 293 0.66 -14.26 5.94
N LEU A 294 1.73 -13.58 6.31
CA LEU A 294 3.08 -14.10 6.26
C LEU A 294 3.29 -15.28 7.23
N PRO A 295 4.01 -16.34 6.78
CA PRO A 295 4.38 -17.45 7.65
C PRO A 295 5.49 -17.08 8.62
N THR A 296 5.72 -17.95 9.59
CA THR A 296 6.97 -17.95 10.36
C THR A 296 8.12 -18.58 9.55
N TYR A 297 9.34 -18.42 10.04
CA TYR A 297 10.52 -19.16 9.58
C TYR A 297 11.29 -19.68 10.78
N ASN A 298 11.99 -20.82 10.61
CA ASN A 298 12.69 -21.46 11.71
C ASN A 298 14.16 -21.04 11.76
N LEU A 299 14.53 -20.24 12.76
CA LEU A 299 15.88 -19.80 12.99
C LEU A 299 16.45 -20.52 14.22
N ASP A 300 17.38 -21.45 14.02
CA ASP A 300 18.07 -22.22 15.08
C ASP A 300 17.11 -22.93 16.07
N GLY A 301 15.92 -23.32 15.61
CA GLY A 301 14.91 -24.03 16.40
C GLY A 301 13.84 -23.12 17.02
N GLU A 302 13.87 -21.83 16.77
CA GLU A 302 12.86 -20.86 17.13
C GLU A 302 12.04 -20.45 15.90
N GLU A 303 10.70 -20.49 16.01
CA GLU A 303 9.79 -19.99 14.98
C GLU A 303 9.64 -18.48 15.13
N LEU A 304 10.15 -17.73 14.15
CA LEU A 304 10.10 -16.29 14.10
C LEU A 304 9.11 -15.81 13.04
N GLN A 305 8.35 -14.80 13.35
CA GLN A 305 7.40 -14.22 12.40
C GLN A 305 8.15 -13.42 11.33
N MET A 306 7.90 -13.68 10.05
CA MET A 306 8.29 -12.74 8.99
C MET A 306 7.46 -11.46 9.14
N GLU A 307 8.11 -10.30 9.07
CA GLU A 307 7.43 -9.01 9.20
C GLU A 307 7.72 -8.13 7.98
N SER A 308 6.69 -7.93 7.13
CA SER A 308 6.80 -7.08 5.94
C SER A 308 6.84 -5.60 6.28
N PHE A 309 7.27 -4.79 5.33
CA PHE A 309 6.91 -3.38 5.35
C PHE A 309 5.44 -3.21 4.97
N ALA A 310 4.75 -2.31 5.66
CA ALA A 310 3.40 -1.90 5.36
C ALA A 310 3.27 -0.38 5.30
N GLY A 311 2.23 0.08 4.63
CA GLY A 311 1.88 1.46 4.48
C GLY A 311 0.60 1.61 3.68
N SER A 312 0.48 2.69 2.92
CA SER A 312 -0.65 2.92 2.04
C SER A 312 -0.21 3.35 0.64
N LYS A 313 -1.15 3.26 -0.29
CA LYS A 313 -1.10 4.05 -1.51
C LYS A 313 -2.12 5.17 -1.39
N ALA A 314 -1.75 6.33 -1.88
CA ALA A 314 -2.53 7.54 -1.71
C ALA A 314 -2.56 8.39 -2.99
N ILE A 315 -3.45 9.34 -3.01
CA ILE A 315 -3.60 10.30 -4.09
C ILE A 315 -3.02 11.63 -3.63
N GLY A 316 -1.97 12.06 -4.30
CA GLY A 316 -1.23 13.30 -4.06
C GLY A 316 -1.68 14.43 -4.96
N VAL A 317 -1.50 15.65 -4.48
CA VAL A 317 -1.74 16.89 -5.21
C VAL A 317 -0.42 17.61 -5.42
N ASN A 318 -0.13 18.03 -6.64
CA ASN A 318 1.05 18.79 -6.96
C ASN A 318 0.87 20.27 -6.54
N PRO A 319 1.74 20.84 -5.70
CA PRO A 319 1.61 22.25 -5.30
C PRO A 319 1.82 23.24 -6.45
N ASN A 320 2.38 22.80 -7.58
CA ASN A 320 2.60 23.62 -8.77
C ASN A 320 1.40 23.63 -9.74
N CYS A 321 0.29 22.93 -9.42
CA CYS A 321 -0.90 22.92 -10.26
C CYS A 321 -1.58 24.30 -10.35
N GLU A 322 -2.17 24.59 -11.52
CA GLU A 322 -2.82 25.89 -11.76
C GLU A 322 -4.15 26.03 -11.00
N TYR A 323 -4.83 24.89 -10.75
CA TYR A 323 -6.16 24.83 -10.12
C TYR A 323 -6.16 24.00 -8.83
N PRO A 324 -5.49 24.45 -7.74
CA PRO A 324 -5.32 23.64 -6.54
C PRO A 324 -6.63 23.23 -5.87
N GLN A 325 -7.69 24.06 -5.93
CA GLN A 325 -9.00 23.70 -5.39
C GLN A 325 -9.64 22.52 -6.15
N VAL A 326 -9.48 22.46 -7.49
CA VAL A 326 -9.97 21.34 -8.31
C VAL A 326 -9.14 20.10 -8.03
N ALA A 327 -7.83 20.23 -7.97
CA ALA A 327 -6.90 19.12 -7.72
C ALA A 327 -7.14 18.47 -6.34
N VAL A 328 -7.34 19.27 -5.28
CA VAL A 328 -7.64 18.73 -3.93
C VAL A 328 -9.02 18.08 -3.89
N ALA A 329 -10.04 18.68 -4.52
CA ALA A 329 -11.38 18.09 -4.59
C ALA A 329 -11.36 16.76 -5.37
N LEU A 330 -10.63 16.70 -6.50
CA LEU A 330 -10.47 15.48 -7.28
C LEU A 330 -9.71 14.39 -6.49
N ALA A 331 -8.63 14.75 -5.79
CA ALA A 331 -7.88 13.80 -4.97
C ALA A 331 -8.77 13.18 -3.88
N LEU A 332 -9.57 14.00 -3.20
CA LEU A 332 -10.54 13.51 -2.23
C LEU A 332 -11.61 12.62 -2.87
N PHE A 333 -12.13 13.00 -4.04
CA PHE A 333 -13.12 12.21 -4.76
C PHE A 333 -12.59 10.85 -5.21
N LEU A 334 -11.38 10.79 -5.74
CA LEU A 334 -10.72 9.55 -6.16
C LEU A 334 -10.41 8.61 -4.98
N GLY A 335 -10.17 9.17 -3.79
CA GLY A 335 -9.90 8.40 -2.56
C GLY A 335 -11.13 8.22 -1.65
N ASN A 336 -12.33 8.66 -2.07
CA ASN A 336 -13.53 8.51 -1.26
C ASN A 336 -14.05 7.06 -1.25
N GLU A 337 -15.00 6.79 -0.35
CA GLU A 337 -15.61 5.47 -0.14
C GLU A 337 -16.13 4.86 -1.46
N GLU A 338 -16.93 5.60 -2.22
CA GLU A 338 -17.49 5.13 -3.50
C GLU A 338 -16.39 4.77 -4.51
N SER A 339 -15.35 5.61 -4.62
CA SER A 339 -14.23 5.35 -5.53
C SER A 339 -13.42 4.14 -5.11
N GLN A 340 -13.20 3.95 -3.81
CA GLN A 340 -12.53 2.75 -3.28
C GLN A 340 -13.36 1.49 -3.54
N GLN A 341 -14.69 1.53 -3.32
CA GLN A 341 -15.58 0.40 -3.65
C GLN A 341 -15.51 0.05 -5.13
N MET A 342 -15.59 1.05 -6.01
CA MET A 342 -15.49 0.81 -7.45
C MET A 342 -14.11 0.30 -7.88
N HIS A 343 -13.04 0.68 -7.18
CA HIS A 343 -11.70 0.19 -7.42
C HIS A 343 -11.56 -1.29 -7.01
N TYR A 344 -12.15 -1.63 -5.88
CA TYR A 344 -12.24 -3.02 -5.42
C TYR A 344 -13.03 -3.88 -6.42
N ASP A 345 -14.20 -3.44 -6.86
CA ASP A 345 -15.05 -4.15 -7.81
C ASP A 345 -14.35 -4.36 -9.18
N ALA A 346 -13.58 -3.37 -9.63
CA ALA A 346 -12.91 -3.41 -10.93
C ALA A 346 -11.61 -4.21 -10.93
N ARG A 347 -10.84 -4.14 -9.83
CA ARG A 347 -9.46 -4.63 -9.80
C ARG A 347 -9.08 -5.38 -8.51
N SER A 348 -10.00 -5.62 -7.62
CA SER A 348 -9.72 -6.20 -6.29
C SER A 348 -8.66 -5.41 -5.50
N ILE A 349 -8.62 -4.08 -5.67
CA ILE A 349 -7.79 -3.21 -4.84
C ILE A 349 -8.49 -3.05 -3.50
N VAL A 350 -7.92 -3.67 -2.46
CA VAL A 350 -8.53 -3.72 -1.13
C VAL A 350 -8.63 -2.31 -0.56
N PRO A 351 -9.83 -1.84 -0.17
CA PRO A 351 -10.00 -0.49 0.36
C PRO A 351 -9.29 -0.32 1.72
N CYS A 352 -8.94 0.91 2.07
CA CYS A 352 -8.50 1.26 3.42
C CYS A 352 -9.56 2.06 4.21
N ASN A 353 -10.68 2.41 3.57
CA ASN A 353 -11.81 3.06 4.24
C ASN A 353 -12.43 2.11 5.28
N THR A 354 -12.55 2.58 6.53
CA THR A 354 -13.00 1.75 7.67
C THR A 354 -14.46 1.33 7.56
N ASP A 355 -15.30 2.14 6.89
CA ASP A 355 -16.72 1.83 6.72
C ASP A 355 -16.88 0.72 5.68
N LEU A 356 -16.15 0.76 4.57
CA LEU A 356 -16.10 -0.32 3.59
C LEU A 356 -15.54 -1.61 4.18
N LEU A 357 -14.46 -1.52 4.96
CA LEU A 357 -13.88 -2.68 5.63
C LEU A 357 -14.82 -3.31 6.66
N ALA A 358 -15.82 -2.58 7.15
CA ALA A 358 -16.84 -3.08 8.05
C ALA A 358 -18.01 -3.79 7.33
N GLU A 359 -18.10 -3.73 6.01
CA GLU A 359 -19.14 -4.40 5.24
C GLU A 359 -18.99 -5.93 5.27
N GLU A 360 -20.10 -6.63 5.51
CA GLU A 360 -20.10 -8.09 5.70
C GLU A 360 -19.57 -8.87 4.48
N GLU A 361 -19.77 -8.37 3.27
CA GLU A 361 -19.29 -9.01 2.04
C GLU A 361 -17.78 -8.85 1.88
N ILE A 362 -17.24 -7.67 2.19
CA ILE A 362 -15.80 -7.38 2.15
C ILE A 362 -15.06 -8.16 3.24
N GLN A 363 -15.61 -8.24 4.45
CA GLN A 363 -15.02 -9.02 5.55
C GLN A 363 -14.91 -10.52 5.31
N LYS A 364 -15.62 -11.07 4.32
CA LYS A 364 -15.57 -12.51 3.97
C LYS A 364 -14.61 -12.82 2.83
N ASP A 365 -14.08 -11.82 2.16
CA ASP A 365 -13.14 -12.01 1.06
C ASP A 365 -11.77 -12.44 1.59
N GLU A 366 -11.28 -13.60 1.12
CA GLU A 366 -9.98 -14.16 1.53
C GLU A 366 -8.83 -13.18 1.22
N LEU A 367 -8.92 -12.37 0.16
CA LEU A 367 -7.93 -11.36 -0.19
C LEU A 367 -7.87 -10.24 0.85
N VAL A 368 -9.04 -9.73 1.23
CA VAL A 368 -9.17 -8.66 2.23
C VAL A 368 -8.69 -9.14 3.60
N ILE A 369 -9.10 -10.36 3.99
CA ILE A 369 -8.66 -10.97 5.26
C ILE A 369 -7.13 -11.08 5.29
N ALA A 370 -6.54 -11.68 4.26
CA ALA A 370 -5.09 -11.89 4.22
C ALA A 370 -4.29 -10.57 4.22
N GLN A 371 -4.77 -9.56 3.48
CA GLN A 371 -4.12 -8.25 3.45
C GLN A 371 -4.20 -7.54 4.80
N ASN A 372 -5.38 -7.53 5.44
CA ASN A 372 -5.58 -6.90 6.74
C ASN A 372 -4.83 -7.64 7.85
N GLU A 373 -4.92 -8.98 7.90
CA GLU A 373 -4.14 -9.77 8.86
C GLU A 373 -2.63 -9.57 8.69
N THR A 374 -2.14 -9.43 7.44
CA THR A 374 -0.73 -9.13 7.20
C THR A 374 -0.38 -7.74 7.72
N PHE A 375 -1.20 -6.74 7.40
CA PHE A 375 -0.98 -5.37 7.83
C PHE A 375 -0.97 -5.24 9.35
N ASP A 376 -1.92 -5.86 10.04
CA ASP A 376 -2.12 -5.70 11.48
C ASP A 376 -1.22 -6.62 12.32
N GLU A 377 -0.88 -7.83 11.83
CA GLU A 377 -0.26 -8.86 12.65
C GLU A 377 1.17 -9.24 12.23
N THR A 378 1.54 -9.02 10.96
CA THR A 378 2.82 -9.48 10.40
C THR A 378 3.54 -8.42 9.58
N SER A 379 3.39 -7.15 9.95
CA SER A 379 4.12 -6.06 9.31
C SER A 379 4.49 -4.96 10.29
N ILE A 380 5.46 -4.16 9.89
CA ILE A 380 5.80 -2.89 10.51
C ILE A 380 5.48 -1.76 9.56
N LEU A 381 5.08 -0.61 10.08
CA LEU A 381 4.97 0.58 9.26
C LEU A 381 6.35 0.93 8.71
N GLN A 382 6.45 1.07 7.38
CA GLN A 382 7.71 1.45 6.75
C GLN A 382 8.18 2.81 7.26
N PRO A 383 9.45 2.95 7.70
CA PRO A 383 9.97 4.24 8.16
C PRO A 383 9.93 5.33 7.07
N PHE A 384 9.55 6.57 7.46
CA PHE A 384 9.46 7.74 6.57
C PHE A 384 10.59 8.74 6.76
N VAL A 385 11.64 8.36 7.46
CA VAL A 385 12.81 9.21 7.66
C VAL A 385 13.65 9.27 6.38
N SER A 386 14.29 10.41 6.11
CA SER A 386 15.12 10.58 4.90
C SER A 386 16.23 9.56 4.78
N ALA A 387 16.78 9.11 5.90
CA ALA A 387 17.82 8.08 5.97
C ALA A 387 17.34 6.69 5.45
N MET A 388 16.02 6.43 5.36
CA MET A 388 15.49 5.20 4.76
C MET A 388 15.91 5.02 3.30
N ASN A 389 16.18 6.10 2.57
CA ASN A 389 16.72 6.04 1.21
C ASN A 389 18.06 5.28 1.12
N ASN A 390 18.81 5.20 2.22
CA ASN A 390 20.08 4.46 2.27
C ASN A 390 19.88 2.94 2.40
N TYR A 391 18.67 2.47 2.73
CA TYR A 391 18.35 1.05 2.86
C TYR A 391 18.26 0.33 1.52
N TRP A 392 17.60 0.93 0.53
CA TRP A 392 17.09 0.22 -0.64
C TRP A 392 18.16 -0.45 -1.49
N THR A 393 19.16 0.32 -1.95
CA THR A 393 20.22 -0.21 -2.82
C THR A 393 21.15 -1.20 -2.12
N PRO A 394 21.63 -0.95 -0.88
CA PRO A 394 22.41 -1.95 -0.15
C PRO A 394 21.67 -3.25 0.09
N ALA A 395 20.39 -3.21 0.50
CA ALA A 395 19.58 -4.41 0.74
C ALA A 395 19.36 -5.24 -0.54
N GLU A 396 19.03 -4.57 -1.66
CA GLU A 396 18.91 -5.22 -2.96
C GLU A 396 20.19 -5.89 -3.40
N ASN A 397 21.32 -5.21 -3.31
CA ASN A 397 22.63 -5.76 -3.67
C ASN A 397 23.03 -6.91 -2.76
N PHE A 398 22.66 -6.85 -1.48
CA PHE A 398 22.93 -7.91 -0.54
C PHE A 398 22.14 -9.19 -0.86
N GLY A 399 20.84 -9.04 -1.16
CA GLY A 399 20.02 -10.15 -1.65
C GLY A 399 20.62 -10.81 -2.90
N LYS A 400 21.08 -10.01 -3.87
CA LYS A 400 21.78 -10.49 -5.08
C LYS A 400 23.06 -11.23 -4.73
N SER A 401 23.86 -10.71 -3.78
CA SER A 401 25.12 -11.36 -3.35
C SER A 401 24.86 -12.71 -2.65
N ILE A 402 23.76 -12.85 -1.91
CA ILE A 402 23.35 -14.15 -1.33
C ILE A 402 22.98 -15.13 -2.46
N VAL A 403 22.11 -14.71 -3.39
CA VAL A 403 21.65 -15.56 -4.49
C VAL A 403 22.79 -15.99 -5.40
N ASN A 404 23.76 -15.11 -5.63
CA ASN A 404 24.96 -15.40 -6.44
C ASN A 404 26.03 -16.23 -5.71
N GLY A 405 25.85 -16.53 -4.41
CA GLY A 405 26.80 -17.30 -3.60
C GLY A 405 28.06 -16.54 -3.19
N GLU A 406 28.05 -15.21 -3.27
CA GLU A 406 29.13 -14.33 -2.77
C GLU A 406 29.09 -14.24 -1.23
N VAL A 407 27.88 -14.24 -0.66
CA VAL A 407 27.65 -14.42 0.77
C VAL A 407 27.51 -15.91 1.06
N THR A 408 28.30 -16.40 1.99
CA THR A 408 28.38 -17.81 2.39
C THR A 408 28.24 -17.93 3.90
N LEU A 409 28.07 -19.14 4.42
CA LEU A 409 28.07 -19.38 5.88
C LEU A 409 29.33 -18.91 6.58
N ASP A 410 30.49 -18.98 5.88
CA ASP A 410 31.80 -18.62 6.45
C ASP A 410 32.00 -17.11 6.56
N ASN A 411 31.41 -16.33 5.67
CA ASN A 411 31.58 -14.87 5.65
C ASN A 411 30.28 -14.09 6.03
N ALA A 412 29.22 -14.78 6.39
CA ALA A 412 27.88 -14.18 6.65
C ALA A 412 27.96 -13.03 7.67
N GLU A 413 28.65 -13.18 8.77
CA GLU A 413 28.80 -12.16 9.81
C GLU A 413 29.49 -10.90 9.25
N GLU A 414 30.65 -11.04 8.62
CA GLU A 414 31.41 -9.95 8.01
C GLU A 414 30.55 -9.20 6.94
N MET A 415 29.83 -9.96 6.13
CA MET A 415 29.00 -9.37 5.05
C MET A 415 27.76 -8.68 5.57
N THR A 416 27.18 -9.18 6.68
CA THR A 416 26.07 -8.53 7.37
C THR A 416 26.49 -7.22 8.02
N ASP A 417 27.65 -7.19 8.67
CA ASP A 417 28.20 -5.95 9.24
C ASP A 417 28.47 -4.91 8.15
N LYS A 418 29.03 -5.32 7.00
CA LYS A 418 29.19 -4.42 5.84
C LYS A 418 27.87 -3.91 5.28
N LEU A 419 26.82 -4.74 5.27
CA LEU A 419 25.49 -4.32 4.87
C LEU A 419 24.98 -3.19 5.80
N SER A 420 25.03 -3.43 7.11
CA SER A 420 24.64 -2.42 8.11
C SER A 420 25.44 -1.14 8.00
N ASP A 421 26.77 -1.26 7.86
CA ASP A 421 27.63 -0.10 7.63
C ASP A 421 27.23 0.70 6.38
N SER A 422 26.89 0.01 5.28
CA SER A 422 26.50 0.66 4.03
C SER A 422 25.18 1.39 4.14
N MET A 423 24.21 0.86 4.90
CA MET A 423 22.91 1.46 5.16
C MET A 423 22.99 2.69 6.09
N ASN A 424 23.99 2.71 6.97
CA ASN A 424 24.20 3.79 7.96
C ASN A 424 25.24 4.81 7.54
N GLN A 425 25.80 4.71 6.33
CA GLN A 425 26.70 5.74 5.83
C GLN A 425 25.95 7.05 5.60
N SER A 426 26.35 8.11 6.31
CA SER A 426 25.91 9.45 5.96
C SER A 426 26.30 9.71 4.50
N ILE A 427 25.36 10.12 3.69
CA ILE A 427 25.68 10.78 2.41
C ILE A 427 26.33 12.12 2.79
N VAL A 428 27.62 12.08 3.08
CA VAL A 428 28.38 13.30 3.28
C VAL A 428 28.78 13.79 1.90
N ASP A 429 28.11 14.88 1.47
CA ASP A 429 28.40 15.85 0.40
C ASP A 429 29.18 15.40 -0.85
#